data_7262b750c4fb2ef83215c04b14573088
#
_entry.id   7262b750c4fb2ef83215c04b14573088
#
_cell.length_a   1.000
_cell.length_b   1.000
_cell.length_c   1.000
_cell.angle_alpha   90.00
_cell.angle_beta   90.00
_cell.angle_gamma   90.00
#
_symmetry.space_group_name_H-M   'P 1'
#
loop_
_entity.id
_entity.type
_entity.pdbx_description
1 polymer ?
#
loop_
_entity_poly.entity_id
_entity_poly.type
_entity_poly.pdbx_seq_one_letter_code
_entity_poly.pdbx_strand_id
1 'polypeptide(L)'
;MSRLTIKDPAKSKSSETFFKVLRFIGRYRFLLILSIILAAVSVILQLYVPILFGNAIDQVIAQHQVNFEMMWYYLSRILVMVILSSAATWLMNVINNRMTYQTVKDIRAKAIRHIQVLPLSYLDGHSTGDIISRIIADTDILSDGMLLGFTQLFSGIVTIIGTLIFMFSKNFWITLMVIVLT
;
A
#
# COMPACT_ATOMS: atom_id res chain seq x y z
N MET A 1 26.74 -17.86 37.33
CA MET A 1 26.38 -18.17 35.92
C MET A 1 25.50 -17.05 35.37
N SER A 2 26.13 -16.05 34.79
CA SER A 2 25.45 -14.86 34.20
C SER A 2 25.11 -15.19 32.76
N ARG A 3 23.82 -15.27 32.40
CA ARG A 3 23.36 -15.40 31.02
C ARG A 3 23.51 -14.04 30.34
N LEU A 4 24.57 -13.86 29.58
CA LEU A 4 24.70 -12.77 28.62
C LEU A 4 23.66 -12.96 27.51
N THR A 5 22.61 -12.16 27.55
CA THR A 5 21.61 -12.04 26.48
C THR A 5 22.32 -11.39 25.29
N ILE A 6 22.71 -12.18 24.31
CA ILE A 6 23.24 -11.69 23.03
C ILE A 6 22.06 -11.02 22.32
N LYS A 7 22.05 -9.68 22.39
CA LYS A 7 21.11 -8.84 21.64
C LYS A 7 21.53 -8.89 20.18
N ASP A 8 20.75 -9.58 19.34
CA ASP A 8 20.99 -9.75 17.91
C ASP A 8 21.18 -8.37 17.22
N PRO A 9 22.39 -8.05 16.74
CA PRO A 9 22.68 -6.73 16.15
C PRO A 9 21.97 -6.50 14.81
N ALA A 10 21.49 -7.56 14.15
CA ALA A 10 20.78 -7.49 12.87
C ALA A 10 19.37 -6.88 13.00
N LYS A 11 18.65 -7.18 14.09
CA LYS A 11 17.28 -6.70 14.32
C LYS A 11 17.23 -5.21 14.70
N SER A 12 18.28 -4.69 15.34
CA SER A 12 18.42 -3.27 15.69
C SER A 12 18.70 -2.38 14.47
N LYS A 13 19.56 -2.84 13.55
CA LYS A 13 19.89 -2.08 12.32
C LYS A 13 18.73 -1.98 11.35
N SER A 14 17.90 -3.01 11.23
CA SER A 14 16.74 -3.02 10.34
C SER A 14 15.69 -1.99 10.76
N SER A 15 15.40 -1.87 12.06
CA SER A 15 14.43 -0.89 12.58
C SER A 15 14.91 0.55 12.42
N GLU A 16 16.19 0.82 12.67
CA GLU A 16 16.77 2.16 12.47
C GLU A 16 16.73 2.60 11.00
N THR A 17 16.99 1.67 10.08
CA THR A 17 16.92 1.94 8.64
C THR A 17 15.49 2.23 8.21
N PHE A 18 14.51 1.45 8.72
CA PHE A 18 13.09 1.70 8.48
C PHE A 18 12.64 3.08 8.98
N PHE A 19 13.02 3.47 10.21
CA PHE A 19 12.72 4.80 10.73
C PHE A 19 13.41 5.94 9.96
N LYS A 20 14.62 5.72 9.45
CA LYS A 20 15.29 6.70 8.58
C LYS A 20 14.54 6.89 7.25
N VAL A 21 14.09 5.81 6.61
CA VAL A 21 13.27 5.86 5.40
C VAL A 21 11.93 6.55 5.69
N LEU A 22 11.23 6.20 6.78
CA LEU A 22 10.01 6.87 7.22
C LEU A 22 10.21 8.38 7.44
N ARG A 23 11.37 8.81 7.94
CA ARG A 23 11.69 10.23 8.13
C ARG A 23 11.84 10.97 6.78
N PHE A 24 12.34 10.31 5.74
CA PHE A 24 12.38 10.85 4.38
C PHE A 24 10.96 11.02 3.80
N ILE A 25 10.11 10.03 4.05
CA ILE A 25 8.70 10.03 3.64
C ILE A 25 7.91 11.12 4.39
N GLY A 26 8.31 11.49 5.59
CA GLY A 26 7.68 12.55 6.39
C GLY A 26 7.60 13.91 5.67
N ARG A 27 8.45 14.15 4.67
CA ARG A 27 8.36 15.32 3.79
C ARG A 27 7.12 15.26 2.87
N TYR A 28 6.62 14.07 2.56
CA TYR A 28 5.49 13.81 1.68
C TYR A 28 4.23 13.37 2.42
N ARG A 29 4.13 13.71 3.74
CA ARG A 29 3.01 13.32 4.60
C ARG A 29 1.62 13.63 4.02
N PHE A 30 1.49 14.71 3.26
CA PHE A 30 0.23 15.05 2.61
C PHE A 30 -0.15 14.03 1.53
N LEU A 31 0.80 13.62 0.68
CA LEU A 31 0.58 12.59 -0.33
C LEU A 31 0.27 11.23 0.30
N LEU A 32 0.93 10.93 1.44
CA LEU A 32 0.68 9.70 2.20
C LEU A 32 -0.75 9.67 2.76
N ILE A 33 -1.20 10.75 3.40
CA ILE A 33 -2.58 10.85 3.91
C ILE A 33 -3.58 10.72 2.77
N LEU A 34 -3.33 11.40 1.65
CA LEU A 34 -4.20 11.33 0.47
C LEU A 34 -4.26 9.91 -0.11
N SER A 35 -3.13 9.19 -0.15
CA SER A 35 -3.08 7.80 -0.59
C SER A 35 -3.91 6.88 0.33
N ILE A 36 -3.82 7.05 1.65
CA ILE A 36 -4.62 6.27 2.61
C ILE A 36 -6.12 6.57 2.47
N ILE A 37 -6.49 7.83 2.27
CA ILE A 37 -7.90 8.22 2.03
C ILE A 37 -8.43 7.56 0.74
N LEU A 38 -7.65 7.60 -0.35
CA LEU A 38 -8.03 6.95 -1.60
C LEU A 38 -8.13 5.43 -1.46
N ALA A 39 -7.23 4.81 -0.68
CA ALA A 39 -7.34 3.39 -0.35
C ALA A 39 -8.64 3.09 0.39
N ALA A 40 -8.99 3.88 1.40
CA ALA A 40 -10.24 3.71 2.14
C ALA A 40 -11.47 3.85 1.24
N VAL A 41 -11.50 4.87 0.39
CA VAL A 41 -12.59 5.09 -0.57
C VAL A 41 -12.71 3.91 -1.53
N SER A 42 -11.59 3.44 -2.12
CA SER A 42 -11.61 2.31 -3.06
C SER A 42 -12.12 1.03 -2.40
N VAL A 43 -11.70 0.73 -1.17
CA VAL A 43 -12.14 -0.45 -0.42
C VAL A 43 -13.63 -0.37 -0.08
N ILE A 44 -14.12 0.77 0.40
CA ILE A 44 -15.56 0.96 0.69
C ILE A 44 -16.39 0.72 -0.56
N LEU A 45 -16.00 1.29 -1.70
CA LEU A 45 -16.69 1.10 -2.97
C LEU A 45 -16.69 -0.37 -3.39
N GLN A 46 -15.55 -1.05 -3.27
CA GLN A 46 -15.42 -2.47 -3.61
C GLN A 46 -16.27 -3.37 -2.71
N LEU A 47 -16.33 -3.10 -1.41
CA LEU A 47 -17.16 -3.88 -0.47
C LEU A 47 -18.66 -3.66 -0.68
N TYR A 48 -19.06 -2.56 -1.31
CA TYR A 48 -20.46 -2.29 -1.63
C TYR A 48 -20.96 -3.06 -2.86
N VAL A 49 -20.05 -3.43 -3.77
CA VAL A 49 -20.41 -4.16 -5.01
C VAL A 49 -21.10 -5.50 -4.75
N PRO A 50 -20.62 -6.40 -3.85
CA PRO A 50 -21.30 -7.65 -3.53
C PRO A 50 -22.72 -7.47 -3.01
N ILE A 51 -23.00 -6.38 -2.27
CA ILE A 51 -24.37 -6.09 -1.77
C ILE A 51 -25.29 -5.77 -2.94
N LEU A 52 -24.81 -4.92 -3.87
CA LEU A 52 -25.60 -4.58 -5.06
C LEU A 52 -25.86 -5.81 -5.94
N PHE A 53 -24.89 -6.73 -6.03
CA PHE A 53 -25.09 -8.01 -6.71
C PHE A 53 -26.15 -8.87 -6.02
N GLY A 54 -26.11 -8.98 -4.68
CA GLY A 54 -27.13 -9.68 -3.91
C GLY A 54 -28.53 -9.12 -4.19
N ASN A 55 -28.69 -7.81 -4.11
CA ASN A 55 -29.96 -7.14 -4.38
C ASN A 55 -30.41 -7.31 -5.84
N ALA A 56 -29.49 -7.37 -6.80
CA ALA A 56 -29.83 -7.63 -8.20
C ALA A 56 -30.32 -9.08 -8.41
N ILE A 57 -29.71 -10.05 -7.74
CA ILE A 57 -30.10 -11.46 -7.77
C ILE A 57 -31.47 -11.66 -7.13
N ASP A 58 -31.76 -10.99 -6.02
CA ASP A 58 -33.04 -11.06 -5.33
C ASP A 58 -34.23 -10.62 -6.24
N GLN A 59 -33.97 -9.73 -7.20
CA GLN A 59 -34.98 -9.32 -8.19
C GLN A 59 -35.28 -10.41 -9.23
N VAL A 60 -34.39 -11.37 -9.41
CA VAL A 60 -34.56 -12.48 -10.38
C VAL A 60 -35.27 -13.67 -9.74
N ILE A 61 -35.04 -13.91 -8.44
CA ILE A 61 -35.59 -15.06 -7.69
C ILE A 61 -37.02 -14.81 -7.21
N ALA A 62 -37.44 -13.53 -7.06
CA ALA A 62 -38.76 -13.16 -6.61
C ALA A 62 -39.82 -13.43 -7.72
N GLN A 63 -40.42 -14.62 -7.64
CA GLN A 63 -41.69 -15.00 -8.27
C GLN A 63 -41.86 -14.67 -9.76
N HIS A 64 -41.43 -15.56 -10.65
CA HIS A 64 -41.90 -15.71 -12.06
C HIS A 64 -42.00 -14.44 -12.94
N GLN A 65 -41.62 -13.26 -12.44
CA GLN A 65 -41.54 -12.02 -13.21
C GLN A 65 -40.20 -11.36 -12.95
N VAL A 66 -39.26 -11.51 -13.91
CA VAL A 66 -38.00 -10.79 -13.89
C VAL A 66 -38.27 -9.32 -14.12
N ASN A 67 -38.00 -8.49 -13.11
CA ASN A 67 -38.12 -7.04 -13.27
C ASN A 67 -36.81 -6.51 -13.92
N PHE A 68 -36.84 -6.49 -15.27
CA PHE A 68 -35.68 -6.02 -16.07
C PHE A 68 -35.29 -4.56 -15.76
N GLU A 69 -36.25 -3.72 -15.40
CA GLU A 69 -36.01 -2.31 -15.09
C GLU A 69 -35.21 -2.15 -13.81
N MET A 70 -35.57 -2.88 -12.74
CA MET A 70 -34.83 -2.90 -11.48
C MET A 70 -33.48 -3.56 -11.63
N MET A 71 -33.36 -4.63 -12.42
CA MET A 71 -32.08 -5.28 -12.70
C MET A 71 -31.12 -4.35 -13.42
N TRP A 72 -31.61 -3.59 -14.42
CA TRP A 72 -30.80 -2.59 -15.13
C TRP A 72 -30.33 -1.46 -14.21
N TYR A 73 -31.18 -1.04 -13.28
CA TYR A 73 -30.83 -0.05 -12.27
C TYR A 73 -29.69 -0.52 -11.37
N TYR A 74 -29.71 -1.76 -10.86
CA TYR A 74 -28.61 -2.30 -10.03
C TYR A 74 -27.33 -2.50 -10.85
N LEU A 75 -27.44 -3.01 -12.08
CA LEU A 75 -26.28 -3.20 -12.96
C LEU A 75 -25.58 -1.88 -13.28
N SER A 76 -26.35 -0.83 -13.57
CA SER A 76 -25.76 0.50 -13.83
C SER A 76 -25.07 1.08 -12.60
N ARG A 77 -25.61 0.86 -11.40
CA ARG A 77 -24.95 1.26 -10.14
C ARG A 77 -23.66 0.47 -9.89
N ILE A 78 -23.67 -0.83 -10.12
CA ILE A 78 -22.45 -1.65 -10.01
C ILE A 78 -21.39 -1.12 -10.96
N LEU A 79 -21.73 -0.85 -12.21
CA LEU A 79 -20.81 -0.31 -13.18
C LEU A 79 -20.18 1.02 -12.70
N VAL A 80 -20.99 1.94 -12.20
CA VAL A 80 -20.51 3.22 -11.65
C VAL A 80 -19.58 3.00 -10.46
N MET A 81 -19.92 2.10 -9.52
CA MET A 81 -19.07 1.81 -8.35
C MET A 81 -17.75 1.19 -8.76
N VAL A 82 -17.74 0.29 -9.75
CA VAL A 82 -16.51 -0.32 -10.28
C VAL A 82 -15.62 0.74 -10.95
N ILE A 83 -16.19 1.62 -11.76
CA ILE A 83 -15.44 2.71 -12.41
C ILE A 83 -14.83 3.65 -11.36
N LEU A 84 -15.61 4.06 -10.36
CA LEU A 84 -15.14 4.93 -9.28
C LEU A 84 -14.04 4.27 -8.43
N SER A 85 -14.19 3.00 -8.08
CA SER A 85 -13.16 2.27 -7.31
C SER A 85 -11.88 2.08 -8.11
N SER A 86 -12.00 1.81 -9.41
CA SER A 86 -10.84 1.69 -10.31
C SER A 86 -10.11 3.03 -10.45
N ALA A 87 -10.85 4.13 -10.60
CA ALA A 87 -10.28 5.48 -10.67
C ALA A 87 -9.57 5.86 -9.36
N ALA A 88 -10.17 5.55 -8.20
CA ALA A 88 -9.56 5.78 -6.89
C ALA A 88 -8.26 4.98 -6.72
N THR A 89 -8.26 3.70 -7.10
CA THR A 89 -7.09 2.83 -7.04
C THR A 89 -5.99 3.31 -8.00
N TRP A 90 -6.35 3.71 -9.21
CA TRP A 90 -5.41 4.27 -10.17
C TRP A 90 -4.75 5.54 -9.64
N LEU A 91 -5.53 6.47 -9.10
CA LEU A 91 -5.03 7.71 -8.54
C LEU A 91 -4.12 7.46 -7.32
N MET A 92 -4.49 6.52 -6.44
CA MET A 92 -3.64 6.06 -5.33
C MET A 92 -2.28 5.55 -5.83
N ASN A 93 -2.27 4.71 -6.87
CA ASN A 93 -1.02 4.19 -7.44
C ASN A 93 -0.15 5.30 -8.05
N VAL A 94 -0.75 6.27 -8.75
CA VAL A 94 -0.03 7.45 -9.28
C VAL A 94 0.63 8.25 -8.16
N ILE A 95 -0.07 8.47 -7.05
CA ILE A 95 0.46 9.17 -5.86
C ILE A 95 1.60 8.37 -5.22
N ASN A 96 1.43 7.06 -5.03
CA ASN A 96 2.45 6.19 -4.46
C ASN A 96 3.72 6.15 -5.32
N ASN A 97 3.56 6.04 -6.63
CA ASN A 97 4.67 6.11 -7.58
C ASN A 97 5.42 7.43 -7.47
N ARG A 98 4.70 8.55 -7.51
CA ARG A 98 5.30 9.89 -7.41
C ARG A 98 6.06 10.06 -6.09
N MET A 99 5.49 9.62 -4.98
CA MET A 99 6.11 9.68 -3.66
C MET A 99 7.40 8.84 -3.60
N THR A 100 7.37 7.63 -4.13
CA THR A 100 8.53 6.73 -4.19
C THR A 100 9.64 7.32 -5.02
N TYR A 101 9.37 7.72 -6.27
CA TYR A 101 10.39 8.27 -7.16
C TYR A 101 11.03 9.56 -6.63
N GLN A 102 10.26 10.42 -5.99
CA GLN A 102 10.80 11.62 -5.37
C GLN A 102 11.68 11.29 -4.16
N THR A 103 11.26 10.34 -3.33
CA THR A 103 12.07 9.88 -2.19
C THR A 103 13.39 9.26 -2.65
N VAL A 104 13.36 8.39 -3.66
CA VAL A 104 14.55 7.76 -4.24
C VAL A 104 15.49 8.81 -4.87
N LYS A 105 14.94 9.77 -5.59
CA LYS A 105 15.70 10.90 -6.13
C LYS A 105 16.44 11.68 -5.03
N ASP A 106 15.75 11.99 -3.93
CA ASP A 106 16.35 12.69 -2.79
C ASP A 106 17.46 11.87 -2.13
N ILE A 107 17.27 10.56 -2.00
CA ILE A 107 18.28 9.63 -1.45
C ILE A 107 19.49 9.56 -2.38
N ARG A 108 19.31 9.40 -3.70
CA ARG A 108 20.42 9.41 -4.68
C ARG A 108 21.20 10.71 -4.64
N ALA A 109 20.50 11.84 -4.65
CA ALA A 109 21.16 13.16 -4.59
C ALA A 109 21.95 13.36 -3.30
N LYS A 110 21.47 12.80 -2.18
CA LYS A 110 22.20 12.85 -0.90
C LYS A 110 23.42 11.92 -0.91
N ALA A 111 23.29 10.72 -1.49
CA ALA A 111 24.41 9.79 -1.62
C ALA A 111 25.54 10.37 -2.49
N ILE A 112 25.19 10.93 -3.65
CA ILE A 112 26.18 11.57 -4.55
C ILE A 112 26.87 12.75 -3.86
N ARG A 113 26.11 13.61 -3.16
CA ARG A 113 26.71 14.72 -2.39
C ARG A 113 27.63 14.23 -1.29
N HIS A 114 27.32 13.09 -0.68
CA HIS A 114 28.19 12.52 0.37
C HIS A 114 29.52 12.02 -0.20
N ILE A 115 29.51 11.44 -1.40
CA ILE A 115 30.75 11.01 -2.08
C ILE A 115 31.67 12.21 -2.37
N GLN A 116 31.11 13.35 -2.75
CA GLN A 116 31.88 14.55 -3.08
C GLN A 116 32.67 15.14 -1.89
N VAL A 117 32.30 14.80 -0.65
CA VAL A 117 32.97 15.25 0.57
C VAL A 117 33.84 14.16 1.21
N LEU A 118 33.99 12.99 0.58
CA LEU A 118 34.87 11.93 1.06
C LEU A 118 36.32 12.27 0.81
N PRO A 119 37.25 11.86 1.70
CA PRO A 119 38.69 12.02 1.48
C PRO A 119 39.13 11.33 0.19
N LEU A 120 40.09 11.96 -0.54
CA LEU A 120 40.65 11.40 -1.78
C LEU A 120 41.23 9.99 -1.54
N SER A 121 41.85 9.76 -0.38
CA SER A 121 42.43 8.45 -0.02
C SER A 121 41.41 7.31 -0.02
N TYR A 122 40.13 7.61 0.21
CA TYR A 122 39.04 6.62 0.09
C TYR A 122 38.69 6.36 -1.38
N LEU A 123 38.65 7.41 -2.20
CA LEU A 123 38.33 7.34 -3.62
C LEU A 123 39.43 6.65 -4.42
N ASP A 124 40.69 6.85 -4.06
CA ASP A 124 41.85 6.19 -4.72
C ASP A 124 41.87 4.67 -4.46
N GLY A 125 41.31 4.21 -3.33
CA GLY A 125 41.24 2.79 -2.99
C GLY A 125 40.02 2.07 -3.55
N HIS A 126 39.05 2.77 -4.19
CA HIS A 126 37.79 2.21 -4.68
C HIS A 126 37.49 2.70 -6.09
N SER A 127 37.09 1.80 -6.98
CA SER A 127 36.63 2.20 -8.30
C SER A 127 35.38 3.11 -8.22
N THR A 128 35.50 4.32 -8.75
CA THR A 128 34.36 5.26 -8.81
C THR A 128 33.16 4.65 -9.51
N GLY A 129 33.38 3.82 -10.54
CA GLY A 129 32.33 3.10 -11.24
C GLY A 129 31.59 2.09 -10.36
N ASP A 130 32.31 1.37 -9.47
CA ASP A 130 31.70 0.42 -8.53
C ASP A 130 30.84 1.14 -7.49
N ILE A 131 31.32 2.26 -6.96
CA ILE A 131 30.55 3.07 -5.99
C ILE A 131 29.26 3.59 -6.62
N ILE A 132 29.31 4.14 -7.83
CA ILE A 132 28.14 4.67 -8.54
C ILE A 132 27.16 3.54 -8.88
N SER A 133 27.67 2.42 -9.37
CA SER A 133 26.88 1.24 -9.72
C SER A 133 26.11 0.70 -8.50
N ARG A 134 26.76 0.61 -7.34
CA ARG A 134 26.11 0.21 -6.07
C ARG A 134 25.01 1.19 -5.65
N ILE A 135 25.27 2.49 -5.71
CA ILE A 135 24.25 3.50 -5.35
C ILE A 135 23.04 3.37 -6.24
N ILE A 136 23.22 3.15 -7.55
CA ILE A 136 22.10 2.96 -8.48
C ILE A 136 21.35 1.68 -8.13
N ALA A 137 22.04 0.55 -8.03
CA ALA A 137 21.42 -0.75 -7.76
C ALA A 137 20.68 -0.77 -6.41
N ASP A 138 21.30 -0.29 -5.34
CA ASP A 138 20.68 -0.28 -4.00
C ASP A 138 19.48 0.64 -3.92
N THR A 139 19.52 1.80 -4.63
CA THR A 139 18.36 2.71 -4.67
C THR A 139 17.24 2.21 -5.56
N ASP A 140 17.52 1.38 -6.58
CA ASP A 140 16.49 0.74 -7.40
C ASP A 140 15.76 -0.36 -6.59
N ILE A 141 16.51 -1.21 -5.88
CA ILE A 141 15.92 -2.20 -4.96
C ILE A 141 15.06 -1.52 -3.90
N LEU A 142 15.52 -0.39 -3.35
CA LEU A 142 14.74 0.40 -2.40
C LEU A 142 13.47 0.95 -3.04
N SER A 143 13.54 1.44 -4.28
CA SER A 143 12.40 1.94 -5.04
C SER A 143 11.32 0.88 -5.19
N ASP A 144 11.69 -0.30 -5.64
CA ASP A 144 10.78 -1.42 -5.85
C ASP A 144 10.15 -1.88 -4.52
N GLY A 145 10.96 -1.98 -3.47
CA GLY A 145 10.47 -2.29 -2.13
C GLY A 145 9.50 -1.26 -1.58
N MET A 146 9.73 0.03 -1.84
CA MET A 146 8.82 1.11 -1.43
C MET A 146 7.51 1.09 -2.23
N LEU A 147 7.57 0.88 -3.55
CA LEU A 147 6.37 0.80 -4.40
C LEU A 147 5.46 -0.35 -3.97
N LEU A 148 6.02 -1.54 -3.81
CA LEU A 148 5.28 -2.71 -3.34
C LEU A 148 4.80 -2.51 -1.89
N GLY A 149 5.66 -2.01 -1.01
CA GLY A 149 5.35 -1.80 0.40
C GLY A 149 4.21 -0.80 0.60
N PHE A 150 4.24 0.36 -0.05
CA PHE A 150 3.19 1.36 0.11
C PHE A 150 1.85 0.87 -0.43
N THR A 151 1.85 0.28 -1.64
CA THR A 151 0.62 -0.20 -2.24
C THR A 151 0.01 -1.34 -1.42
N GLN A 152 0.82 -2.33 -1.00
CA GLN A 152 0.33 -3.48 -0.26
C GLN A 152 -0.02 -3.16 1.20
N LEU A 153 0.79 -2.33 1.90
CA LEU A 153 0.50 -1.97 3.28
C LEU A 153 -0.76 -1.10 3.38
N PHE A 154 -0.87 -0.07 2.55
CA PHE A 154 -2.01 0.85 2.65
C PHE A 154 -3.31 0.19 2.21
N SER A 155 -3.34 -0.45 1.04
CA SER A 155 -4.53 -1.16 0.60
C SER A 155 -4.82 -2.38 1.48
N GLY A 156 -3.82 -3.19 1.85
CA GLY A 156 -4.00 -4.38 2.67
C GLY A 156 -4.56 -4.09 4.06
N ILE A 157 -3.95 -3.15 4.80
CA ILE A 157 -4.43 -2.76 6.14
C ILE A 157 -5.85 -2.21 6.07
N VAL A 158 -6.10 -1.30 5.11
CA VAL A 158 -7.43 -0.70 4.94
C VAL A 158 -8.45 -1.75 4.53
N THR A 159 -8.08 -2.70 3.66
CA THR A 159 -8.96 -3.81 3.25
C THR A 159 -9.30 -4.70 4.43
N ILE A 160 -8.31 -5.14 5.21
CA ILE A 160 -8.54 -6.00 6.38
C ILE A 160 -9.46 -5.31 7.38
N ILE A 161 -9.14 -4.07 7.78
CA ILE A 161 -9.94 -3.31 8.74
C ILE A 161 -11.34 -3.04 8.17
N GLY A 162 -11.44 -2.58 6.93
CA GLY A 162 -12.70 -2.29 6.28
C GLY A 162 -13.60 -3.52 6.14
N THR A 163 -13.02 -4.66 5.73
CA THR A 163 -13.76 -5.93 5.63
C THR A 163 -14.24 -6.41 6.99
N LEU A 164 -13.41 -6.35 8.03
CA LEU A 164 -13.81 -6.73 9.38
C LEU A 164 -14.95 -5.87 9.90
N ILE A 165 -14.83 -4.55 9.79
CA ILE A 165 -15.89 -3.61 10.21
C ILE A 165 -17.20 -3.93 9.46
N PHE A 166 -17.10 -4.13 8.15
CA PHE A 166 -18.24 -4.43 7.31
C PHE A 166 -18.90 -5.77 7.68
N MET A 167 -18.12 -6.83 7.90
CA MET A 167 -18.61 -8.14 8.31
C MET A 167 -19.27 -8.09 9.69
N PHE A 168 -18.68 -7.40 10.67
CA PHE A 168 -19.29 -7.21 12.00
C PHE A 168 -20.61 -6.46 11.92
N SER A 169 -20.73 -5.50 11.01
CA SER A 169 -21.98 -4.75 10.77
C SER A 169 -23.10 -5.64 10.20
N LYS A 170 -22.77 -6.73 9.48
CA LYS A 170 -23.76 -7.62 8.86
C LYS A 170 -24.13 -8.80 9.77
N ASN A 171 -23.15 -9.50 10.32
CA ASN A 171 -23.43 -10.65 11.19
C ASN A 171 -22.23 -10.95 12.09
N PHE A 172 -22.40 -10.75 13.39
CA PHE A 172 -21.35 -10.96 14.39
C PHE A 172 -20.85 -12.42 14.44
N TRP A 173 -21.76 -13.40 14.40
CA TRP A 173 -21.42 -14.82 14.52
C TRP A 173 -20.64 -15.35 13.32
N ILE A 174 -21.03 -14.94 12.12
CA ILE A 174 -20.33 -15.34 10.89
C ILE A 174 -18.93 -14.71 10.88
N THR A 175 -18.79 -13.46 11.30
CA THR A 175 -17.48 -12.79 11.37
C THR A 175 -16.55 -13.49 12.35
N LEU A 176 -17.05 -13.87 13.52
CA LEU A 176 -16.25 -14.60 14.52
C LEU A 176 -15.77 -15.94 13.96
N MET A 177 -16.64 -16.67 13.26
CA MET A 177 -16.29 -17.94 12.62
C MET A 177 -15.20 -17.78 11.57
N VAL A 178 -15.28 -16.74 10.73
CA VAL A 178 -14.27 -16.45 9.69
C VAL A 178 -12.91 -16.10 10.32
N ILE A 179 -12.89 -15.28 11.38
CA ILE A 179 -11.64 -14.91 12.08
C ILE A 179 -10.96 -16.16 12.70
N VAL A 180 -11.74 -17.12 13.22
CA VAL A 180 -11.18 -18.34 13.81
C VAL A 180 -10.66 -19.32 12.76
N LEU A 181 -11.25 -19.32 11.55
CA LEU A 181 -10.88 -20.22 10.46
C LEU A 181 -9.74 -19.69 9.57
N THR A 182 -9.40 -18.39 9.65
CA THR A 182 -8.36 -17.73 8.85
C THR A 182 -7.09 -17.56 9.63
#